data_86f15b8f62f001591a25aad78aaf90e7
#
_entry.id   86f15b8f62f001591a25aad78aaf90e7
#
_cell.length_a   1.000
_cell.length_b   1.000
_cell.length_c   1.000
_cell.angle_alpha   90.00
_cell.angle_beta   90.00
_cell.angle_gamma   90.00
#
_symmetry.space_group_name_H-M   'P 1'
#
loop_
_entity.id
_entity.type
_entity.pdbx_description
1 polymer ?
#
loop_
_entity_poly.entity_id
_entity_poly.type
_entity_poly.pdbx_seq_one_letter_code
_entity_poly.pdbx_strand_id
1 'polypeptide(L)'
;MGTRFRFLARIALPVLLLCLPSCNNNSSSSTTGTAALFVATQGDSAVSAYSIDLTTGVLTAIGGEVPTGKVPTAMLLAPSSGVLFILNSNSSIPPNSPPCTLPSPGSISAYTVNSDGTLSAATGSAAQTGSIPVNMAMDSGGHFLFVANQGLQCNPASGTISVFSIQNSTLTEVPGSPFPSAVVGAPGGTGPTGLAVTPDAKFLYVANQYDGTVTEFSVDGSGALTQGPVVAVGTAPSTAAISPDGGLLYVGNASTVSGFAICNQVTTSCNDPTSPDGSLTVIDGSPFPGGIEPVAIVFAPSGKFLFVINRQSNQISQYKVATGTGVLTSNTQSSISTGATPVAGTIRVGTTTVTATGGIIDYLYVPNLGASSISVYSFDSTDGLLGLDGGPVTTTGGQPAAVAAK
;
A
#
# COMPACT_ATOMS: atom_id res chain seq x y z
N MET A 1 37.60 -70.75 -35.96
CA MET A 1 37.04 -70.39 -34.66
C MET A 1 36.20 -69.13 -34.86
N GLY A 2 34.94 -69.32 -35.13
CA GLY A 2 34.03 -68.22 -35.44
C GLY A 2 32.88 -68.17 -34.42
N THR A 3 32.73 -67.11 -33.82
CA THR A 3 31.61 -66.86 -32.89
C THR A 3 30.58 -65.96 -33.57
N ARG A 4 29.41 -66.52 -33.81
CA ARG A 4 28.28 -65.90 -34.50
C ARG A 4 27.51 -65.10 -33.42
N PHE A 5 27.36 -63.78 -33.61
CA PHE A 5 26.39 -62.92 -32.89
C PHE A 5 24.99 -63.12 -33.47
N ARG A 6 24.04 -63.52 -32.66
CA ARG A 6 22.61 -63.56 -33.02
C ARG A 6 21.97 -62.25 -32.52
N PHE A 7 21.45 -61.48 -33.48
CA PHE A 7 20.52 -60.35 -33.20
C PHE A 7 19.14 -60.93 -32.86
N LEU A 8 18.66 -60.60 -31.69
CA LEU A 8 17.26 -60.79 -31.28
C LEU A 8 16.52 -59.50 -31.49
N ALA A 9 15.69 -59.40 -32.49
CA ALA A 9 14.74 -58.33 -32.70
C ALA A 9 13.62 -58.45 -31.66
N ARG A 10 13.47 -57.44 -30.82
CA ARG A 10 12.29 -57.26 -29.95
C ARG A 10 11.24 -56.51 -30.74
N ILE A 11 10.14 -57.18 -31.04
CA ILE A 11 8.92 -56.63 -31.59
C ILE A 11 8.21 -55.92 -30.40
N ALA A 12 8.08 -54.60 -30.45
CA ALA A 12 7.25 -53.84 -29.53
C ALA A 12 5.81 -53.81 -30.06
N LEU A 13 4.91 -54.41 -29.31
CA LEU A 13 3.46 -54.31 -29.51
C LEU A 13 3.00 -52.94 -29.06
N PRO A 14 2.19 -52.17 -29.83
CA PRO A 14 1.59 -50.97 -29.33
C PRO A 14 0.41 -51.32 -28.40
N VAL A 15 0.53 -50.96 -27.14
CA VAL A 15 -0.61 -50.98 -26.20
C VAL A 15 -1.51 -49.80 -26.55
N LEU A 16 -2.66 -50.08 -27.11
CA LEU A 16 -3.73 -49.16 -27.39
C LEU A 16 -4.41 -48.82 -26.04
N LEU A 17 -4.05 -47.71 -25.42
CA LEU A 17 -4.70 -47.18 -24.22
C LEU A 17 -6.00 -46.46 -24.65
N LEU A 18 -7.13 -47.09 -24.46
CA LEU A 18 -8.44 -46.45 -24.58
C LEU A 18 -8.61 -45.43 -23.45
N CYS A 19 -8.40 -44.18 -23.76
CA CYS A 19 -8.87 -43.08 -22.90
C CYS A 19 -10.39 -42.95 -23.02
N LEU A 20 -11.11 -43.40 -21.98
CA LEU A 20 -12.49 -43.02 -21.77
C LEU A 20 -12.53 -41.51 -21.40
N PRO A 21 -13.41 -40.71 -22.00
CA PRO A 21 -13.56 -39.32 -21.59
C PRO A 21 -14.31 -39.25 -20.26
N SER A 22 -13.58 -39.15 -19.17
CA SER A 22 -14.14 -38.61 -17.92
C SER A 22 -14.18 -37.09 -18.04
N CYS A 23 -15.26 -36.57 -18.60
CA CYS A 23 -15.59 -35.16 -18.50
C CYS A 23 -15.87 -34.80 -17.05
N ASN A 24 -14.85 -34.31 -16.36
CA ASN A 24 -15.05 -33.51 -15.16
C ASN A 24 -14.67 -32.07 -15.52
N ASN A 25 -15.63 -31.37 -16.16
CA ASN A 25 -15.57 -29.93 -16.37
C ASN A 25 -15.77 -29.23 -15.02
N ASN A 26 -14.72 -29.21 -14.20
CA ASN A 26 -14.50 -28.13 -13.25
C ASN A 26 -13.60 -27.10 -13.95
N SER A 27 -14.17 -26.42 -14.92
CA SER A 27 -13.65 -25.13 -15.33
C SER A 27 -13.98 -24.15 -14.22
N SER A 28 -13.15 -24.11 -13.16
CA SER A 28 -12.96 -22.87 -12.45
C SER A 28 -12.48 -21.88 -13.50
N SER A 29 -13.38 -21.06 -14.00
CA SER A 29 -13.03 -19.86 -14.74
C SER A 29 -12.31 -18.95 -13.75
N SER A 30 -10.98 -19.15 -13.59
CA SER A 30 -10.13 -18.08 -13.15
C SER A 30 -10.33 -16.98 -14.21
N THR A 31 -11.03 -15.92 -13.87
CA THR A 31 -10.96 -14.67 -14.58
C THR A 31 -9.53 -14.17 -14.40
N THR A 32 -8.62 -14.66 -15.22
CA THR A 32 -7.24 -14.18 -15.30
C THR A 32 -7.27 -12.83 -15.98
N GLY A 33 -7.66 -11.81 -15.21
CA GLY A 33 -7.45 -10.44 -15.64
C GLY A 33 -5.95 -10.17 -15.73
N THR A 34 -5.55 -9.31 -16.66
CA THR A 34 -4.16 -8.86 -16.79
C THR A 34 -3.66 -8.29 -15.49
N ALA A 35 -2.52 -8.76 -14.97
CA ALA A 35 -1.82 -8.13 -13.86
C ALA A 35 -1.39 -6.73 -14.32
N ALA A 36 -1.73 -5.72 -13.58
CA ALA A 36 -1.54 -4.34 -13.99
C ALA A 36 -0.98 -3.46 -12.86
N LEU A 37 -0.15 -2.48 -13.23
CA LEU A 37 0.30 -1.40 -12.40
C LEU A 37 -0.34 -0.10 -12.89
N PHE A 38 -0.89 0.67 -11.97
CA PHE A 38 -1.44 1.99 -12.25
C PHE A 38 -0.55 3.04 -11.60
N VAL A 39 -0.29 4.12 -12.32
CA VAL A 39 0.61 5.20 -11.90
C VAL A 39 -0.06 6.53 -12.14
N ALA A 40 -0.34 7.27 -11.07
CA ALA A 40 -0.82 8.64 -11.18
C ALA A 40 0.35 9.61 -11.27
N THR A 41 0.27 10.57 -12.19
CA THR A 41 1.30 11.57 -12.47
C THR A 41 0.80 12.98 -12.15
N GLN A 42 1.60 13.74 -11.40
CA GLN A 42 1.25 15.13 -11.06
C GLN A 42 1.46 16.08 -12.24
N GLY A 43 2.46 15.81 -13.09
CA GLY A 43 2.79 16.67 -14.22
C GLY A 43 1.61 16.88 -15.15
N ASP A 44 0.92 15.79 -15.51
CA ASP A 44 -0.19 15.81 -16.47
C ASP A 44 -1.55 15.64 -15.82
N SER A 45 -1.61 15.43 -14.50
CA SER A 45 -2.86 15.12 -13.78
C SER A 45 -3.58 13.95 -14.44
N ALA A 46 -2.88 12.87 -14.66
CA ALA A 46 -3.35 11.69 -15.37
C ALA A 46 -2.98 10.40 -14.64
N VAL A 47 -3.56 9.31 -15.05
CA VAL A 47 -3.18 7.95 -14.65
C VAL A 47 -2.83 7.14 -15.88
N SER A 48 -1.67 6.47 -15.84
CA SER A 48 -1.20 5.51 -16.84
C SER A 48 -1.34 4.10 -16.32
N ALA A 49 -1.64 3.15 -17.21
CA ALA A 49 -1.72 1.73 -16.90
C ALA A 49 -0.58 0.97 -17.59
N TYR A 50 -0.02 -0.01 -16.90
CA TYR A 50 1.02 -0.91 -17.39
C TYR A 50 0.63 -2.35 -17.09
N SER A 51 0.80 -3.25 -18.06
CA SER A 51 0.77 -4.69 -17.78
C SER A 51 2.05 -5.10 -17.06
N ILE A 52 1.93 -6.04 -16.14
CA ILE A 52 3.06 -6.63 -15.41
C ILE A 52 3.31 -8.02 -15.95
N ASP A 53 4.52 -8.29 -16.39
CA ASP A 53 4.98 -9.67 -16.57
C ASP A 53 5.31 -10.26 -15.20
N LEU A 54 4.48 -11.16 -14.69
CA LEU A 54 4.63 -11.74 -13.36
C LEU A 54 5.84 -12.67 -13.19
N THR A 55 6.56 -12.98 -14.28
CA THR A 55 7.82 -13.75 -14.25
C THR A 55 9.05 -12.87 -14.13
N THR A 56 8.99 -11.67 -14.71
CA THR A 56 10.15 -10.77 -14.82
C THR A 56 9.95 -9.40 -14.17
N GLY A 57 8.74 -9.09 -13.68
CA GLY A 57 8.39 -7.77 -13.16
C GLY A 57 8.33 -6.65 -14.20
N VAL A 58 8.62 -6.95 -15.47
CA VAL A 58 8.70 -5.95 -16.53
C VAL A 58 7.35 -5.30 -16.80
N LEU A 59 7.37 -3.97 -16.93
CA LEU A 59 6.22 -3.14 -17.19
C LEU A 59 6.12 -2.81 -18.68
N THR A 60 4.92 -2.98 -19.25
CA THR A 60 4.60 -2.56 -20.61
C THR A 60 3.35 -1.67 -20.57
N ALA A 61 3.43 -0.46 -21.11
CA ALA A 61 2.30 0.47 -21.14
C ALA A 61 1.10 -0.13 -21.89
N ILE A 62 -0.10 0.03 -21.35
CA ILE A 62 -1.35 -0.43 -21.94
C ILE A 62 -2.38 0.70 -21.97
N GLY A 63 -3.07 0.84 -23.09
CA GLY A 63 -4.03 1.92 -23.31
C GLY A 63 -3.36 3.28 -23.39
N GLY A 64 -4.19 4.31 -23.27
CA GLY A 64 -3.77 5.71 -23.18
C GLY A 64 -3.85 6.22 -21.74
N GLU A 65 -3.28 7.39 -21.48
CA GLU A 65 -3.45 8.10 -20.21
C GLU A 65 -4.92 8.52 -20.03
N VAL A 66 -5.39 8.38 -18.79
CA VAL A 66 -6.75 8.79 -18.41
C VAL A 66 -6.64 10.00 -17.47
N PRO A 67 -7.31 11.14 -17.77
CA PRO A 67 -7.20 12.32 -16.92
C PRO A 67 -7.78 12.07 -15.54
N THR A 68 -7.15 12.63 -14.50
CA THR A 68 -7.63 12.63 -13.11
C THR A 68 -7.80 14.05 -12.58
N GLY A 69 -8.08 14.24 -11.30
CA GLY A 69 -8.06 15.56 -10.68
C GLY A 69 -6.63 16.12 -10.57
N LYS A 70 -6.51 17.40 -10.23
CA LYS A 70 -5.21 18.06 -10.12
C LYS A 70 -4.41 17.54 -8.91
N VAL A 71 -3.11 17.43 -9.07
CA VAL A 71 -2.18 17.04 -8.01
C VAL A 71 -2.60 15.73 -7.33
N PRO A 72 -2.59 14.59 -8.05
CA PRO A 72 -2.86 13.29 -7.42
C PRO A 72 -1.79 13.00 -6.35
N THR A 73 -2.21 12.48 -5.19
CA THR A 73 -1.36 12.25 -4.02
C THR A 73 -1.33 10.81 -3.55
N ALA A 74 -2.44 10.09 -3.71
CA ALA A 74 -2.54 8.69 -3.32
C ALA A 74 -3.46 7.92 -4.27
N MET A 75 -3.31 6.60 -4.28
CA MET A 75 -4.08 5.69 -5.12
C MET A 75 -4.32 4.37 -4.40
N LEU A 76 -5.53 3.84 -4.49
CA LEU A 76 -5.90 2.53 -3.94
C LEU A 76 -6.79 1.77 -4.93
N LEU A 77 -6.52 0.49 -5.06
CA LEU A 77 -7.38 -0.44 -5.79
C LEU A 77 -8.28 -1.17 -4.80
N ALA A 78 -9.59 -1.09 -4.99
CA ALA A 78 -10.55 -1.79 -4.14
C ALA A 78 -10.45 -3.32 -4.35
N PRO A 79 -10.29 -4.12 -3.28
CA PRO A 79 -9.97 -5.54 -3.38
C PRO A 79 -11.04 -6.37 -4.12
N SER A 80 -12.31 -6.02 -3.96
CA SER A 80 -13.45 -6.84 -4.43
C SER A 80 -14.11 -6.33 -5.70
N SER A 81 -14.02 -5.03 -6.00
CA SER A 81 -14.78 -4.41 -7.09
C SER A 81 -13.96 -4.10 -8.34
N GLY A 82 -12.63 -4.17 -8.27
CA GLY A 82 -11.77 -3.75 -9.37
C GLY A 82 -11.88 -2.25 -9.68
N VAL A 83 -12.26 -1.45 -8.70
CA VAL A 83 -12.33 0.01 -8.83
C VAL A 83 -11.05 0.62 -8.28
N LEU A 84 -10.44 1.48 -9.08
CA LEU A 84 -9.26 2.27 -8.72
C LEU A 84 -9.72 3.65 -8.24
N PHE A 85 -9.37 4.03 -7.02
CA PHE A 85 -9.61 5.35 -6.46
C PHE A 85 -8.31 6.15 -6.47
N ILE A 86 -8.38 7.41 -6.91
CA ILE A 86 -7.25 8.33 -6.96
C ILE A 86 -7.60 9.59 -6.18
N LEU A 87 -6.79 9.87 -5.17
CA LEU A 87 -6.92 11.06 -4.34
C LEU A 87 -6.22 12.24 -5.01
N ASN A 88 -6.93 13.34 -5.18
CA ASN A 88 -6.44 14.56 -5.81
C ASN A 88 -6.48 15.70 -4.80
N SER A 89 -5.34 16.33 -4.54
CA SER A 89 -5.26 17.46 -3.60
C SER A 89 -5.91 18.73 -4.17
N ASN A 90 -6.01 18.84 -5.49
CA ASN A 90 -6.48 20.02 -6.22
C ASN A 90 -5.69 21.30 -5.91
N SER A 91 -4.71 21.27 -5.01
CA SER A 91 -3.90 22.39 -4.59
C SER A 91 -2.44 21.98 -4.42
N SER A 92 -1.55 22.80 -4.92
CA SER A 92 -0.11 22.71 -4.67
C SER A 92 0.37 23.64 -3.55
N ILE A 93 -0.56 24.24 -2.79
CA ILE A 93 -0.22 25.19 -1.72
C ILE A 93 0.41 24.40 -0.56
N PRO A 94 1.65 24.72 -0.15
CA PRO A 94 2.24 24.13 1.03
C PRO A 94 1.42 24.46 2.29
N PRO A 95 1.32 23.55 3.27
CA PRO A 95 0.48 23.72 4.46
C PRO A 95 0.89 24.90 5.37
N ASN A 96 2.05 25.49 5.15
CA ASN A 96 2.59 26.61 5.92
C ASN A 96 2.53 27.97 5.21
N SER A 97 1.85 28.06 4.07
CA SER A 97 1.85 29.30 3.27
C SER A 97 0.92 30.36 3.84
N PRO A 98 1.39 31.60 4.10
CA PRO A 98 0.52 32.75 4.39
C PRO A 98 -0.28 33.19 3.14
N PRO A 99 -1.49 33.75 3.29
CA PRO A 99 -2.29 33.88 4.52
C PRO A 99 -2.87 32.51 4.91
N CYS A 100 -3.00 32.21 6.18
CA CYS A 100 -3.48 30.94 6.72
C CYS A 100 -4.96 30.65 6.34
N THR A 101 -5.23 30.53 5.04
CA THR A 101 -6.54 30.24 4.47
C THR A 101 -6.55 28.86 3.86
N LEU A 102 -7.54 28.05 4.21
CA LEU A 102 -7.72 26.72 3.63
C LEU A 102 -7.88 26.81 2.11
N PRO A 103 -7.12 26.04 1.34
CA PRO A 103 -7.36 25.91 -0.09
C PRO A 103 -8.69 25.18 -0.35
N SER A 104 -9.09 25.16 -1.62
CA SER A 104 -10.27 24.39 -2.07
C SER A 104 -10.17 22.93 -1.62
N PRO A 105 -11.29 22.28 -1.31
CA PRO A 105 -11.33 20.85 -1.04
C PRO A 105 -10.69 20.03 -2.14
N GLY A 106 -10.13 18.88 -1.77
CA GLY A 106 -9.67 17.89 -2.71
C GLY A 106 -10.81 17.05 -3.32
N SER A 107 -10.46 16.06 -4.09
CA SER A 107 -11.43 15.14 -4.70
C SER A 107 -10.88 13.74 -4.83
N ILE A 108 -11.77 12.75 -5.00
CA ILE A 108 -11.45 11.38 -5.33
C ILE A 108 -12.02 11.07 -6.70
N SER A 109 -11.17 10.67 -7.65
CA SER A 109 -11.59 10.14 -8.94
C SER A 109 -11.69 8.61 -8.85
N ALA A 110 -12.70 8.02 -9.50
CA ALA A 110 -12.92 6.57 -9.53
C ALA A 110 -12.89 6.03 -10.97
N TYR A 111 -12.21 4.90 -11.16
CA TYR A 111 -12.08 4.21 -12.45
C TYR A 111 -12.35 2.73 -12.29
N THR A 112 -13.05 2.15 -13.27
CA THR A 112 -13.14 0.69 -13.39
C THR A 112 -11.92 0.16 -14.11
N VAL A 113 -11.27 -0.83 -13.51
CA VAL A 113 -10.17 -1.58 -14.13
C VAL A 113 -10.77 -2.68 -14.99
N ASN A 114 -10.62 -2.58 -16.29
CA ASN A 114 -11.10 -3.55 -17.27
C ASN A 114 -10.30 -4.86 -17.19
N SER A 115 -10.78 -5.93 -17.81
CA SER A 115 -10.13 -7.24 -17.81
C SER A 115 -8.76 -7.24 -18.53
N ASP A 116 -8.56 -6.32 -19.48
CA ASP A 116 -7.29 -6.12 -20.20
C ASP A 116 -6.32 -5.20 -19.45
N GLY A 117 -6.71 -4.67 -18.27
CA GLY A 117 -5.92 -3.76 -17.46
C GLY A 117 -6.09 -2.28 -17.83
N THR A 118 -6.85 -1.95 -18.86
CA THR A 118 -7.18 -0.55 -19.19
C THR A 118 -8.14 0.05 -18.18
N LEU A 119 -8.20 1.38 -18.14
CA LEU A 119 -9.08 2.13 -17.25
C LEU A 119 -10.25 2.76 -18.03
N SER A 120 -11.44 2.67 -17.45
CA SER A 120 -12.61 3.43 -17.89
C SER A 120 -13.18 4.24 -16.73
N ALA A 121 -13.74 5.42 -17.01
CA ALA A 121 -14.37 6.22 -15.96
C ALA A 121 -15.47 5.40 -15.28
N ALA A 122 -15.43 5.32 -13.94
CA ALA A 122 -16.48 4.64 -13.21
C ALA A 122 -17.78 5.45 -13.22
N THR A 123 -18.91 4.78 -13.13
CA THR A 123 -20.26 5.40 -13.11
C THR A 123 -20.59 6.05 -11.78
N GLY A 124 -19.60 6.45 -11.00
CA GLY A 124 -19.75 7.20 -9.75
C GLY A 124 -19.14 8.58 -9.91
N SER A 125 -19.74 9.60 -9.32
CA SER A 125 -19.19 10.94 -9.32
C SER A 125 -17.94 11.02 -8.45
N ALA A 126 -17.01 11.90 -8.81
CA ALA A 126 -15.90 12.25 -7.92
C ALA A 126 -16.45 12.74 -6.57
N ALA A 127 -16.01 12.14 -5.47
CA ALA A 127 -16.36 12.61 -4.13
C ALA A 127 -15.43 13.78 -3.74
N GLN A 128 -15.95 14.75 -2.99
CA GLN A 128 -15.14 15.81 -2.41
C GLN A 128 -14.57 15.36 -1.07
N THR A 129 -13.36 15.79 -0.77
CA THR A 129 -12.68 15.55 0.52
C THR A 129 -12.57 16.87 1.30
N GLY A 130 -11.91 16.84 2.46
CA GLY A 130 -11.47 18.08 3.11
C GLY A 130 -10.30 18.74 2.36
N SER A 131 -9.75 19.79 2.94
CA SER A 131 -8.63 20.55 2.34
C SER A 131 -7.29 19.85 2.54
N ILE A 132 -6.43 19.90 1.53
CA ILE A 132 -5.09 19.29 1.52
C ILE A 132 -5.17 17.79 1.84
N PRO A 133 -5.92 16.98 1.09
CA PRO A 133 -5.89 15.54 1.28
C PRO A 133 -4.52 15.00 0.81
N VAL A 134 -3.90 14.17 1.64
CA VAL A 134 -2.51 13.70 1.42
C VAL A 134 -2.40 12.18 1.34
N ASN A 135 -3.31 11.46 1.98
CA ASN A 135 -3.26 10.00 2.03
C ASN A 135 -4.66 9.41 2.17
N MET A 136 -4.81 8.15 1.77
CA MET A 136 -6.05 7.40 1.96
C MET A 136 -5.75 5.94 2.32
N ALA A 137 -6.64 5.34 3.10
CA ALA A 137 -6.64 3.94 3.45
C ALA A 137 -8.02 3.34 3.22
N MET A 138 -8.09 2.04 3.00
CA MET A 138 -9.32 1.29 2.77
C MET A 138 -9.31 0.05 3.66
N ASP A 139 -10.46 -0.33 4.21
CA ASP A 139 -10.60 -1.60 4.91
C ASP A 139 -10.40 -2.79 3.95
N SER A 140 -10.01 -3.93 4.49
CA SER A 140 -9.73 -5.14 3.68
C SER A 140 -10.92 -5.65 2.87
N GLY A 141 -12.14 -5.34 3.32
CA GLY A 141 -13.40 -5.67 2.62
C GLY A 141 -13.74 -4.69 1.50
N GLY A 142 -13.12 -3.53 1.46
CA GLY A 142 -13.43 -2.47 0.50
C GLY A 142 -14.79 -1.81 0.77
N HIS A 143 -15.22 -1.72 2.05
CA HIS A 143 -16.48 -1.10 2.43
C HIS A 143 -16.35 0.38 2.75
N PHE A 144 -15.20 0.78 3.33
CA PHE A 144 -14.93 2.14 3.75
C PHE A 144 -13.60 2.66 3.22
N LEU A 145 -13.61 3.92 2.79
CA LEU A 145 -12.42 4.67 2.38
C LEU A 145 -12.21 5.83 3.37
N PHE A 146 -11.03 5.89 3.96
CA PHE A 146 -10.59 6.91 4.90
C PHE A 146 -9.60 7.84 4.21
N VAL A 147 -9.75 9.15 4.39
CA VAL A 147 -8.88 10.17 3.76
C VAL A 147 -8.33 11.10 4.83
N ALA A 148 -7.02 11.21 4.91
CA ALA A 148 -6.34 12.19 5.74
C ALA A 148 -6.32 13.54 5.03
N ASN A 149 -7.03 14.51 5.58
CA ASN A 149 -6.99 15.90 5.16
C ASN A 149 -6.06 16.65 6.11
N GLN A 150 -4.84 16.95 5.66
CA GLN A 150 -3.77 17.45 6.52
C GLN A 150 -4.12 18.79 7.16
N GLY A 151 -4.89 19.64 6.46
CA GLY A 151 -5.18 20.97 6.93
C GLY A 151 -3.94 21.88 6.94
N LEU A 152 -3.97 22.96 7.71
CA LEU A 152 -2.91 23.95 7.77
C LEU A 152 -2.17 23.87 9.10
N GLN A 153 -0.86 23.91 9.10
CA GLN A 153 -0.05 23.95 10.32
C GLN A 153 -0.33 25.21 11.15
N CYS A 154 -0.61 26.33 10.50
CA CYS A 154 -0.98 27.58 11.16
C CYS A 154 -2.43 27.58 11.69
N ASN A 155 -3.25 26.60 11.33
CA ASN A 155 -4.58 26.33 11.89
C ASN A 155 -4.68 24.84 12.25
N PRO A 156 -4.14 24.43 13.40
CA PRO A 156 -4.05 23.03 13.78
C PRO A 156 -5.40 22.29 13.81
N ALA A 157 -6.48 22.97 14.13
CA ALA A 157 -7.84 22.39 14.17
C ALA A 157 -8.42 22.09 12.78
N SER A 158 -7.71 22.43 11.69
CA SER A 158 -8.18 22.19 10.32
C SER A 158 -7.92 20.77 9.79
N GLY A 159 -7.11 19.97 10.50
CA GLY A 159 -6.87 18.58 10.15
C GLY A 159 -8.08 17.69 10.40
N THR A 160 -8.51 16.92 9.40
CA THR A 160 -9.70 16.06 9.51
C THR A 160 -9.50 14.72 8.80
N ILE A 161 -10.39 13.78 9.10
CA ILE A 161 -10.50 12.49 8.42
C ILE A 161 -11.86 12.44 7.73
N SER A 162 -11.88 12.43 6.38
CA SER A 162 -13.09 12.13 5.63
C SER A 162 -13.28 10.62 5.53
N VAL A 163 -14.52 10.16 5.73
CA VAL A 163 -14.86 8.73 5.63
C VAL A 163 -15.99 8.56 4.63
N PHE A 164 -15.82 7.63 3.72
CA PHE A 164 -16.81 7.29 2.68
C PHE A 164 -17.16 5.81 2.75
N SER A 165 -18.43 5.48 2.69
CA SER A 165 -18.87 4.13 2.37
C SER A 165 -18.76 3.88 0.87
N ILE A 166 -18.35 2.68 0.49
CA ILE A 166 -18.13 2.27 -0.89
C ILE A 166 -19.24 1.31 -1.29
N GLN A 167 -20.03 1.68 -2.32
CA GLN A 167 -21.01 0.78 -2.93
C GLN A 167 -20.72 0.72 -4.45
N ASN A 168 -20.17 -0.40 -4.90
CA ASN A 168 -19.63 -0.56 -6.25
C ASN A 168 -18.51 0.47 -6.50
N SER A 169 -18.76 1.48 -7.33
CA SER A 169 -17.84 2.59 -7.62
C SER A 169 -18.25 3.91 -6.99
N THR A 170 -19.37 3.93 -6.26
CA THR A 170 -19.93 5.15 -5.67
C THR A 170 -19.42 5.33 -4.25
N LEU A 171 -18.91 6.52 -3.96
CA LEU A 171 -18.52 6.96 -2.63
C LEU A 171 -19.62 7.81 -2.02
N THR A 172 -20.07 7.44 -0.83
CA THR A 172 -21.04 8.22 -0.05
C THR A 172 -20.41 8.58 1.29
N GLU A 173 -20.33 9.88 1.57
CA GLU A 173 -19.77 10.34 2.84
C GLU A 173 -20.63 9.84 4.01
N VAL A 174 -19.97 9.26 5.05
CA VAL A 174 -20.70 8.73 6.21
C VAL A 174 -21.19 9.85 7.12
N PRO A 175 -22.30 9.67 7.85
CA PRO A 175 -22.81 10.69 8.78
C PRO A 175 -21.74 11.07 9.83
N GLY A 176 -21.52 12.36 10.03
CA GLY A 176 -20.53 12.90 10.94
C GLY A 176 -19.16 13.16 10.32
N SER A 177 -18.89 12.66 9.13
CA SER A 177 -17.69 13.00 8.35
C SER A 177 -17.76 14.46 7.84
N PRO A 178 -16.61 15.18 7.78
CA PRO A 178 -15.29 14.77 8.21
C PRO A 178 -15.10 14.82 9.74
N PHE A 179 -14.42 13.81 10.29
CA PHE A 179 -14.10 13.74 11.72
C PHE A 179 -12.84 14.55 12.03
N PRO A 180 -12.78 15.28 13.18
CA PRO A 180 -11.54 15.94 13.60
C PRO A 180 -10.42 14.91 13.82
N SER A 181 -9.20 15.22 13.38
CA SER A 181 -8.02 14.40 13.71
C SER A 181 -7.46 14.67 15.09
N ALA A 182 -7.84 15.81 15.69
CA ALA A 182 -7.39 16.26 17.01
C ALA A 182 -8.55 16.31 18.02
N VAL A 183 -8.22 16.10 19.30
CA VAL A 183 -9.17 16.37 20.41
C VAL A 183 -9.38 17.87 20.54
N VAL A 184 -10.62 18.31 20.53
CA VAL A 184 -10.96 19.71 20.83
C VAL A 184 -10.48 20.07 22.23
N GLY A 185 -9.53 21.01 22.32
CA GLY A 185 -8.97 21.49 23.59
C GLY A 185 -7.72 20.76 24.11
N ALA A 186 -7.25 19.71 23.45
CA ALA A 186 -5.94 19.12 23.73
C ALA A 186 -4.88 19.69 22.76
N PRO A 187 -3.64 19.93 23.22
CA PRO A 187 -2.55 20.17 22.30
C PRO A 187 -2.25 18.86 21.59
N GLY A 188 -2.37 18.84 20.27
CA GLY A 188 -1.99 17.68 19.48
C GLY A 188 -3.07 17.15 18.53
N GLY A 189 -2.71 16.19 17.70
CA GLY A 189 -3.59 15.56 16.71
C GLY A 189 -3.68 16.34 15.41
N THR A 190 -2.67 17.08 15.06
CA THR A 190 -2.74 18.02 13.95
C THR A 190 -1.89 17.59 12.77
N GLY A 191 -2.42 17.84 11.58
CA GLY A 191 -1.78 17.48 10.34
C GLY A 191 -1.75 15.96 10.09
N PRO A 192 -2.92 15.29 10.00
CA PRO A 192 -2.97 13.86 9.68
C PRO A 192 -2.31 13.60 8.32
N THR A 193 -1.42 12.61 8.26
CA THR A 193 -0.65 12.25 7.07
C THR A 193 -0.69 10.77 6.77
N GLY A 194 -0.30 9.92 7.73
CA GLY A 194 -0.32 8.47 7.59
C GLY A 194 -1.62 7.88 8.12
N LEU A 195 -2.22 6.98 7.36
CA LEU A 195 -3.41 6.23 7.75
C LEU A 195 -3.13 4.73 7.67
N ALA A 196 -3.55 3.99 8.68
CA ALA A 196 -3.53 2.54 8.66
C ALA A 196 -4.78 1.98 9.34
N VAL A 197 -5.55 1.14 8.64
CA VAL A 197 -6.76 0.49 9.14
C VAL A 197 -6.48 -0.98 9.41
N THR A 198 -6.99 -1.51 10.52
CA THR A 198 -6.84 -2.94 10.84
C THR A 198 -7.57 -3.83 9.83
N PRO A 199 -7.07 -5.05 9.55
CA PRO A 199 -7.72 -5.95 8.60
C PRO A 199 -9.18 -6.29 8.93
N ASP A 200 -9.56 -6.26 10.21
CA ASP A 200 -10.93 -6.45 10.68
C ASP A 200 -11.80 -5.18 10.63
N ALA A 201 -11.24 -4.08 10.14
CA ALA A 201 -11.87 -2.76 9.99
C ALA A 201 -12.38 -2.13 11.30
N LYS A 202 -11.89 -2.58 12.48
CA LYS A 202 -12.35 -2.03 13.76
C LYS A 202 -11.60 -0.79 14.21
N PHE A 203 -10.33 -0.63 13.80
CA PHE A 203 -9.48 0.46 14.23
C PHE A 203 -8.79 1.14 13.07
N LEU A 204 -8.70 2.45 13.15
CA LEU A 204 -7.92 3.31 12.26
C LEU A 204 -6.87 4.03 13.11
N TYR A 205 -5.62 3.98 12.69
CA TYR A 205 -4.52 4.72 13.30
C TYR A 205 -4.10 5.86 12.37
N VAL A 206 -4.01 7.04 12.92
CA VAL A 206 -3.74 8.29 12.19
C VAL A 206 -2.45 8.90 12.70
N ALA A 207 -1.42 8.95 11.85
CA ALA A 207 -0.18 9.64 12.15
C ALA A 207 -0.35 11.15 11.94
N ASN A 208 -0.03 11.94 12.96
CA ASN A 208 -0.22 13.39 13.01
C ASN A 208 1.14 14.08 12.93
N GLN A 209 1.43 14.69 11.78
CA GLN A 209 2.75 15.20 11.44
C GLN A 209 3.22 16.36 12.32
N TYR A 210 2.29 17.26 12.69
CA TYR A 210 2.69 18.52 13.33
C TYR A 210 3.01 18.37 14.82
N ASP A 211 2.45 17.37 15.49
CA ASP A 211 2.66 17.14 16.92
C ASP A 211 3.34 15.82 17.27
N GLY A 212 3.71 15.01 16.29
CA GLY A 212 4.51 13.81 16.52
C GLY A 212 3.74 12.69 17.24
N THR A 213 2.46 12.52 16.92
CA THR A 213 1.59 11.54 17.58
C THR A 213 0.92 10.59 16.59
N VAL A 214 0.37 9.50 17.12
CA VAL A 214 -0.63 8.67 16.47
C VAL A 214 -1.92 8.75 17.28
N THR A 215 -3.04 9.02 16.62
CA THR A 215 -4.37 8.92 17.20
C THR A 215 -5.01 7.60 16.79
N GLU A 216 -5.53 6.87 17.76
CA GLU A 216 -6.38 5.72 17.54
C GLU A 216 -7.83 6.17 17.36
N PHE A 217 -8.54 5.54 16.41
CA PHE A 217 -9.98 5.67 16.26
C PHE A 217 -10.59 4.27 16.20
N SER A 218 -11.65 4.04 16.95
CA SER A 218 -12.53 2.92 16.68
C SER A 218 -13.47 3.25 15.53
N VAL A 219 -13.73 2.24 14.69
CA VAL A 219 -14.59 2.33 13.50
C VAL A 219 -15.82 1.48 13.77
N ASP A 220 -16.99 2.06 13.73
CA ASP A 220 -18.24 1.29 13.88
C ASP A 220 -18.75 0.70 12.55
N GLY A 221 -19.81 -0.11 12.61
CA GLY A 221 -20.37 -0.76 11.42
C GLY A 221 -20.93 0.21 10.36
N SER A 222 -21.08 1.49 10.65
CA SER A 222 -21.46 2.54 9.71
C SER A 222 -20.28 3.33 9.13
N GLY A 223 -19.06 3.07 9.62
CA GLY A 223 -17.84 3.78 9.29
C GLY A 223 -17.62 5.04 10.11
N ALA A 224 -18.46 5.31 11.12
CA ALA A 224 -18.27 6.46 12.01
C ALA A 224 -17.08 6.23 12.93
N LEU A 225 -16.30 7.33 13.14
CA LEU A 225 -15.09 7.29 13.95
C LEU A 225 -15.36 7.80 15.35
N THR A 226 -14.89 7.04 16.34
CA THR A 226 -14.81 7.50 17.74
C THR A 226 -13.34 7.58 18.13
N GLN A 227 -12.88 8.75 18.54
CA GLN A 227 -11.50 8.97 18.92
C GLN A 227 -11.15 8.26 20.22
N GLY A 228 -10.06 7.53 20.21
CA GLY A 228 -9.44 6.86 21.32
C GLY A 228 -8.16 7.56 21.82
N PRO A 229 -7.22 6.78 22.37
CA PRO A 229 -5.94 7.30 22.86
C PRO A 229 -5.08 7.99 21.80
N VAL A 230 -4.24 8.92 22.24
CA VAL A 230 -3.20 9.56 21.44
C VAL A 230 -1.85 9.17 22.02
N VAL A 231 -0.96 8.63 21.16
CA VAL A 231 0.35 8.09 21.56
C VAL A 231 1.45 8.89 20.87
N ALA A 232 2.48 9.30 21.60
CA ALA A 232 3.66 9.94 21.02
C ALA A 232 4.48 8.91 20.21
N VAL A 233 4.96 9.31 19.02
CA VAL A 233 5.70 8.41 18.12
C VAL A 233 7.10 8.93 17.76
N GLY A 234 7.22 10.19 17.43
CA GLY A 234 8.47 10.82 17.01
C GLY A 234 8.18 12.09 16.21
N THR A 235 9.24 12.74 15.74
CA THR A 235 9.08 13.99 15.00
C THR A 235 8.58 13.75 13.57
N ALA A 236 7.62 14.58 13.15
CA ALA A 236 7.08 14.60 11.79
C ALA A 236 6.72 13.20 11.23
N PRO A 237 5.85 12.43 11.89
CA PRO A 237 5.39 11.18 11.33
C PRO A 237 4.66 11.43 10.00
N SER A 238 4.94 10.60 9.00
CA SER A 238 4.50 10.80 7.61
C SER A 238 3.72 9.64 7.04
N THR A 239 3.94 8.43 7.56
CA THR A 239 3.35 7.19 7.04
C THR A 239 3.09 6.21 8.17
N ALA A 240 2.09 5.36 8.01
CA ALA A 240 1.77 4.28 8.93
C ALA A 240 1.40 3.01 8.15
N ALA A 241 1.77 1.85 8.68
CA ALA A 241 1.41 0.56 8.10
C ALA A 241 1.12 -0.46 9.20
N ILE A 242 0.09 -1.28 8.99
CA ILE A 242 -0.27 -2.41 9.85
C ILE A 242 0.20 -3.71 9.19
N SER A 243 0.70 -4.65 10.00
CA SER A 243 1.05 -5.98 9.52
C SER A 243 -0.16 -6.72 8.95
N PRO A 244 0.03 -7.67 8.00
CA PRO A 244 -1.07 -8.39 7.37
C PRO A 244 -1.97 -9.16 8.36
N ASP A 245 -1.43 -9.56 9.51
CA ASP A 245 -2.17 -10.22 10.59
C ASP A 245 -2.90 -9.25 11.54
N GLY A 246 -2.67 -7.93 11.38
CA GLY A 246 -3.31 -6.89 12.19
C GLY A 246 -2.68 -6.66 13.56
N GLY A 247 -1.61 -7.36 13.92
CA GLY A 247 -1.02 -7.33 15.26
C GLY A 247 0.04 -6.25 15.49
N LEU A 248 0.56 -5.62 14.44
CA LEU A 248 1.67 -4.67 14.53
C LEU A 248 1.38 -3.39 13.75
N LEU A 249 1.76 -2.25 14.33
CA LEU A 249 1.74 -0.94 13.67
C LEU A 249 3.16 -0.38 13.61
N TYR A 250 3.58 0.07 12.43
CA TYR A 250 4.82 0.85 12.28
C TYR A 250 4.52 2.22 11.70
N VAL A 251 5.20 3.23 12.25
CA VAL A 251 5.04 4.63 11.88
C VAL A 251 6.40 5.19 11.48
N GLY A 252 6.49 5.70 10.25
CA GLY A 252 7.70 6.36 9.75
C GLY A 252 7.72 7.81 10.23
N ASN A 253 8.77 8.18 10.95
CA ASN A 253 9.04 9.55 11.43
C ASN A 253 10.18 10.18 10.60
N ALA A 254 10.61 11.39 10.93
CA ALA A 254 11.64 12.10 10.15
C ALA A 254 12.90 11.26 9.80
N SER A 255 13.34 10.38 10.71
CA SER A 255 14.53 9.52 10.51
C SER A 255 14.45 8.17 11.21
N THR A 256 13.31 7.83 11.80
CA THR A 256 13.12 6.60 12.58
C THR A 256 11.80 5.93 12.21
N VAL A 257 11.66 4.67 12.63
CA VAL A 257 10.41 3.91 12.54
C VAL A 257 9.99 3.53 13.95
N SER A 258 8.87 4.04 14.43
CA SER A 258 8.27 3.63 15.69
C SER A 258 7.41 2.38 15.47
N GLY A 259 7.60 1.37 16.31
CA GLY A 259 6.88 0.10 16.26
C GLY A 259 6.01 -0.10 17.49
N PHE A 260 4.79 -0.59 17.28
CA PHE A 260 3.81 -0.89 18.31
C PHE A 260 3.16 -2.24 18.07
N ALA A 261 2.92 -2.98 19.14
CA ALA A 261 1.97 -4.10 19.13
C ALA A 261 0.55 -3.54 19.31
N ILE A 262 -0.37 -4.02 18.49
CA ILE A 262 -1.80 -3.70 18.59
C ILE A 262 -2.44 -4.75 19.49
N CYS A 263 -3.08 -4.33 20.57
CA CYS A 263 -3.84 -5.23 21.43
C CYS A 263 -5.07 -5.76 20.67
N ASN A 264 -5.18 -7.08 20.58
CA ASN A 264 -6.35 -7.76 20.06
C ASN A 264 -6.78 -8.83 21.07
N GLN A 265 -7.86 -8.58 21.79
CA GLN A 265 -8.39 -9.45 22.84
C GLN A 265 -8.77 -10.84 22.33
N VAL A 266 -9.09 -10.97 21.04
CA VAL A 266 -9.48 -12.25 20.43
C VAL A 266 -8.26 -13.13 20.15
N THR A 267 -7.13 -12.51 19.76
CA THR A 267 -5.88 -13.22 19.39
C THR A 267 -4.87 -13.30 20.52
N THR A 268 -5.18 -12.77 21.71
CA THR A 268 -4.26 -12.74 22.88
C THR A 268 -2.95 -11.99 22.66
N SER A 269 -2.92 -11.06 21.72
CA SER A 269 -1.71 -10.23 21.45
C SER A 269 -1.53 -9.07 22.46
N CYS A 270 -2.43 -8.96 23.45
CA CYS A 270 -2.31 -7.97 24.51
C CYS A 270 -1.30 -8.43 25.55
N ASN A 271 -0.25 -7.63 25.79
CA ASN A 271 0.69 -7.86 26.89
C ASN A 271 0.03 -7.75 28.28
N ASP A 272 -1.07 -7.03 28.35
CA ASP A 272 -1.92 -6.89 29.53
C ASP A 272 -3.36 -7.23 29.13
N PRO A 273 -3.99 -8.28 29.73
CA PRO A 273 -5.36 -8.66 29.41
C PRO A 273 -6.42 -7.63 29.83
N THR A 274 -6.01 -6.59 30.56
CA THR A 274 -6.87 -5.45 30.93
C THR A 274 -6.80 -4.31 29.95
N SER A 275 -5.85 -4.35 28.98
CA SER A 275 -5.71 -3.30 27.96
C SER A 275 -6.93 -3.30 27.02
N PRO A 276 -7.47 -2.14 26.67
CA PRO A 276 -8.54 -2.06 25.68
C PRO A 276 -8.13 -2.65 24.33
N ASP A 277 -9.08 -3.25 23.64
CA ASP A 277 -8.89 -3.70 22.26
C ASP A 277 -8.49 -2.51 21.39
N GLY A 278 -7.51 -2.69 20.48
CA GLY A 278 -6.94 -1.62 19.64
C GLY A 278 -5.79 -0.83 20.29
N SER A 279 -5.59 -0.93 21.62
CA SER A 279 -4.55 -0.15 22.29
C SER A 279 -3.14 -0.49 21.81
N LEU A 280 -2.25 0.51 21.82
CA LEU A 280 -0.87 0.40 21.33
C LEU A 280 0.12 0.18 22.48
N THR A 281 0.95 -0.84 22.36
CA THR A 281 2.10 -1.08 23.26
C THR A 281 3.39 -0.96 22.46
N VAL A 282 4.35 -0.18 22.97
CA VAL A 282 5.64 0.03 22.29
C VAL A 282 6.40 -1.28 22.19
N ILE A 283 6.93 -1.61 21.01
CA ILE A 283 7.78 -2.78 20.75
C ILE A 283 9.18 -2.53 21.32
N ASP A 284 9.78 -3.54 21.93
CA ASP A 284 11.15 -3.47 22.46
C ASP A 284 12.15 -3.03 21.38
N GLY A 285 13.00 -2.06 21.72
CA GLY A 285 13.96 -1.46 20.80
C GLY A 285 13.39 -0.38 19.87
N SER A 286 12.09 -0.10 19.92
CA SER A 286 11.49 1.05 19.23
C SER A 286 11.91 2.38 19.91
N PRO A 287 12.18 3.47 19.12
CA PRO A 287 12.12 3.51 17.66
C PRO A 287 13.35 2.89 16.99
N PHE A 288 13.11 2.21 15.86
CA PHE A 288 14.17 1.62 15.04
C PHE A 288 14.81 2.68 14.13
N PRO A 289 16.11 2.53 13.75
CA PRO A 289 16.71 3.38 12.73
C PRO A 289 15.89 3.34 11.45
N GLY A 290 15.60 4.49 10.84
CA GLY A 290 14.98 4.62 9.52
C GLY A 290 15.98 5.19 8.51
N GLY A 291 15.52 5.51 7.33
CA GLY A 291 16.24 6.40 6.42
C GLY A 291 15.81 7.85 6.66
N ILE A 292 16.23 8.78 5.80
CA ILE A 292 15.84 10.18 5.91
C ILE A 292 14.53 10.40 5.15
N GLU A 293 13.53 10.90 5.89
CA GLU A 293 12.19 11.20 5.38
C GLU A 293 11.47 9.95 4.82
N PRO A 294 11.10 9.00 5.69
CA PRO A 294 10.22 7.89 5.31
C PRO A 294 8.90 8.42 4.75
N VAL A 295 8.50 7.96 3.58
CA VAL A 295 7.23 8.39 2.93
C VAL A 295 6.27 7.23 2.70
N ALA A 296 6.77 6.00 2.73
CA ALA A 296 5.95 4.81 2.68
C ALA A 296 6.60 3.67 3.46
N ILE A 297 5.77 2.88 4.10
CA ILE A 297 6.11 1.61 4.73
C ILE A 297 5.28 0.54 4.06
N VAL A 298 5.93 -0.50 3.56
CA VAL A 298 5.27 -1.59 2.83
C VAL A 298 5.68 -2.92 3.44
N PHE A 299 4.71 -3.71 3.89
CA PHE A 299 4.94 -5.08 4.30
C PHE A 299 5.02 -6.01 3.10
N ALA A 300 5.95 -6.96 3.12
CA ALA A 300 5.82 -8.14 2.29
C ALA A 300 4.55 -8.91 2.67
N PRO A 301 3.86 -9.57 1.72
CA PRO A 301 2.61 -10.30 2.00
C PRO A 301 2.74 -11.36 3.11
N SER A 302 3.95 -11.89 3.29
CA SER A 302 4.25 -12.84 4.38
C SER A 302 4.25 -12.23 5.79
N GLY A 303 4.24 -10.91 5.91
CA GLY A 303 4.40 -10.18 7.18
C GLY A 303 5.81 -10.25 7.79
N LYS A 304 6.74 -11.01 7.17
CA LYS A 304 8.09 -11.25 7.71
C LYS A 304 9.11 -10.17 7.37
N PHE A 305 8.81 -9.34 6.37
CA PHE A 305 9.69 -8.28 5.88
C PHE A 305 8.96 -6.97 5.78
N LEU A 306 9.70 -5.90 6.07
CA LEU A 306 9.21 -4.52 6.02
C LEU A 306 10.18 -3.69 5.17
N PHE A 307 9.64 -2.93 4.25
CA PHE A 307 10.36 -2.01 3.38
C PHE A 307 9.96 -0.58 3.69
N VAL A 308 10.94 0.26 4.01
CA VAL A 308 10.73 1.68 4.30
C VAL A 308 11.33 2.51 3.19
N ILE A 309 10.49 3.21 2.45
CA ILE A 309 10.88 4.05 1.32
C ILE A 309 11.19 5.45 1.85
N ASN A 310 12.42 5.90 1.65
CA ASN A 310 12.97 7.13 2.22
C ASN A 310 13.22 8.16 1.12
N ARG A 311 12.44 9.25 1.14
CA ARG A 311 12.43 10.24 0.06
C ARG A 311 13.74 11.02 -0.06
N GLN A 312 14.25 11.53 1.04
CA GLN A 312 15.42 12.40 0.99
C GLN A 312 16.73 11.61 0.82
N SER A 313 16.82 10.39 1.36
CA SER A 313 17.99 9.54 1.13
C SER A 313 17.95 8.77 -0.19
N ASN A 314 16.83 8.78 -0.93
CA ASN A 314 16.65 8.04 -2.17
C ASN A 314 16.98 6.53 -2.00
N GLN A 315 16.46 5.93 -0.93
CA GLN A 315 16.76 4.54 -0.57
C GLN A 315 15.52 3.85 -0.01
N ILE A 316 15.53 2.52 -0.08
CA ILE A 316 14.62 1.66 0.65
C ILE A 316 15.42 0.98 1.75
N SER A 317 15.04 1.18 3.02
CA SER A 317 15.56 0.41 4.14
C SER A 317 14.80 -0.91 4.25
N GLN A 318 15.54 -2.01 4.54
CA GLN A 318 15.01 -3.37 4.52
C GLN A 318 15.14 -4.00 5.91
N TYR A 319 14.03 -4.51 6.45
CA TYR A 319 13.97 -5.11 7.78
C TYR A 319 13.34 -6.50 7.73
N LYS A 320 13.82 -7.36 8.62
CA LYS A 320 13.11 -8.55 9.07
C LYS A 320 12.26 -8.21 10.27
N VAL A 321 11.04 -8.70 10.29
CA VAL A 321 10.08 -8.55 11.39
C VAL A 321 10.12 -9.84 12.21
N ALA A 322 10.52 -9.73 13.47
CA ALA A 322 10.58 -10.89 14.35
C ALA A 322 9.17 -11.38 14.69
N THR A 323 8.91 -12.66 14.40
CA THR A 323 7.60 -13.28 14.66
C THR A 323 7.26 -13.21 16.16
N GLY A 324 6.05 -12.79 16.47
CA GLY A 324 5.51 -12.70 17.84
C GLY A 324 5.94 -11.47 18.64
N THR A 325 7.08 -10.84 18.33
CA THR A 325 7.55 -9.65 19.05
C THR A 325 7.48 -8.37 18.21
N GLY A 326 7.53 -8.49 16.87
CA GLY A 326 7.55 -7.34 15.97
C GLY A 326 8.86 -6.56 15.97
N VAL A 327 9.92 -7.03 16.66
CA VAL A 327 11.20 -6.33 16.66
C VAL A 327 11.78 -6.28 15.25
N LEU A 328 12.17 -5.07 14.80
CA LEU A 328 12.82 -4.91 13.51
C LEU A 328 14.31 -5.14 13.61
N THR A 329 14.83 -5.99 12.73
CA THR A 329 16.27 -6.16 12.53
C THR A 329 16.61 -5.85 11.09
N SER A 330 17.66 -5.08 10.85
CA SER A 330 18.11 -4.81 9.48
C SER A 330 18.38 -6.09 8.73
N ASN A 331 17.92 -6.20 7.49
CA ASN A 331 18.26 -7.33 6.64
C ASN A 331 19.76 -7.30 6.30
N THR A 332 20.32 -8.37 5.79
CA THR A 332 21.77 -8.49 5.44
C THR A 332 22.21 -7.40 4.48
N GLN A 333 21.33 -6.98 3.58
CA GLN A 333 21.44 -5.74 2.82
C GLN A 333 20.52 -4.72 3.49
N SER A 334 21.06 -3.79 4.27
CA SER A 334 20.26 -2.85 5.07
C SER A 334 19.47 -1.86 4.23
N SER A 335 19.94 -1.50 3.04
CA SER A 335 19.25 -0.59 2.12
C SER A 335 19.62 -0.83 0.65
N ILE A 336 18.76 -0.37 -0.25
CA ILE A 336 18.98 -0.34 -1.71
C ILE A 336 18.58 1.04 -2.25
N SER A 337 19.30 1.53 -3.28
CA SER A 337 19.02 2.83 -3.89
C SER A 337 17.73 2.81 -4.73
N THR A 338 17.03 3.95 -4.76
CA THR A 338 15.90 4.23 -5.67
C THR A 338 16.29 5.27 -6.72
N GLY A 339 15.36 5.67 -7.56
CA GLY A 339 15.47 6.94 -8.31
C GLY A 339 15.31 8.14 -7.37
N ALA A 340 15.46 9.35 -7.92
CA ALA A 340 15.34 10.58 -7.14
C ALA A 340 13.91 10.83 -6.66
N THR A 341 13.79 11.21 -5.39
CA THR A 341 12.52 11.57 -4.73
C THR A 341 11.46 10.47 -4.85
N PRO A 342 11.68 9.28 -4.27
CA PRO A 342 10.63 8.26 -4.19
C PRO A 342 9.47 8.76 -3.30
N VAL A 343 8.23 8.41 -3.64
CA VAL A 343 7.04 8.99 -2.96
C VAL A 343 6.04 7.96 -2.47
N ALA A 344 6.11 6.72 -2.96
CA ALA A 344 5.19 5.65 -2.60
C ALA A 344 5.84 4.27 -2.82
N GLY A 345 5.09 3.21 -2.58
CA GLY A 345 5.47 1.85 -2.96
C GLY A 345 4.27 0.93 -2.92
N THR A 346 4.24 -0.04 -3.82
CA THR A 346 3.24 -1.11 -3.83
C THR A 346 3.90 -2.44 -4.18
N ILE A 347 3.40 -3.53 -3.60
CA ILE A 347 3.87 -4.88 -3.89
C ILE A 347 2.82 -5.63 -4.73
N ARG A 348 3.30 -6.37 -5.73
CA ARG A 348 2.54 -7.37 -6.46
C ARG A 348 3.20 -8.73 -6.26
N VAL A 349 2.42 -9.68 -5.79
CA VAL A 349 2.85 -11.08 -5.66
C VAL A 349 3.11 -11.67 -7.05
N GLY A 350 4.29 -12.23 -7.25
CA GLY A 350 4.66 -12.90 -8.49
C GLY A 350 4.05 -14.30 -8.59
N THR A 351 4.32 -14.96 -9.72
CA THR A 351 3.88 -16.34 -9.97
C THR A 351 5.05 -17.32 -10.07
N THR A 352 6.27 -16.80 -10.14
CA THR A 352 7.47 -17.63 -10.32
C THR A 352 7.96 -18.14 -8.96
N THR A 353 8.05 -19.46 -8.82
CA THR A 353 8.67 -20.11 -7.67
C THR A 353 10.18 -20.21 -7.90
N VAL A 354 10.97 -19.74 -6.93
CA VAL A 354 12.41 -19.92 -6.93
C VAL A 354 12.74 -21.36 -6.57
N THR A 355 13.35 -22.10 -7.49
CA THR A 355 13.64 -23.54 -7.34
C THR A 355 14.64 -23.85 -6.22
N ALA A 356 15.51 -22.89 -5.87
CA ALA A 356 16.55 -23.07 -4.86
C ALA A 356 16.04 -22.93 -3.43
N THR A 357 15.03 -22.08 -3.20
CA THR A 357 14.52 -21.74 -1.85
C THR A 357 13.07 -22.17 -1.65
N GLY A 358 12.33 -22.47 -2.71
CA GLY A 358 10.90 -22.75 -2.68
C GLY A 358 10.03 -21.51 -2.45
N GLY A 359 10.63 -20.30 -2.44
CA GLY A 359 9.93 -19.04 -2.30
C GLY A 359 9.28 -18.57 -3.59
N ILE A 360 8.40 -17.58 -3.48
CA ILE A 360 7.81 -16.87 -4.61
C ILE A 360 8.59 -15.56 -4.80
N ILE A 361 8.86 -15.17 -6.04
CA ILE A 361 9.40 -13.85 -6.34
C ILE A 361 8.24 -12.86 -6.33
N ASP A 362 8.32 -11.90 -5.42
CA ASP A 362 7.42 -10.76 -5.34
C ASP A 362 8.09 -9.52 -5.93
N TYR A 363 7.30 -8.56 -6.37
CA TYR A 363 7.80 -7.33 -6.99
C TYR A 363 7.33 -6.10 -6.22
N LEU A 364 8.29 -5.22 -5.89
CA LEU A 364 8.04 -3.90 -5.30
C LEU A 364 8.25 -2.84 -6.38
N TYR A 365 7.23 -2.01 -6.60
CA TYR A 365 7.24 -0.89 -7.53
C TYR A 365 7.29 0.42 -6.76
N VAL A 366 8.28 1.26 -7.08
CA VAL A 366 8.52 2.54 -6.39
C VAL A 366 8.54 3.67 -7.39
N PRO A 367 7.53 4.55 -7.39
CA PRO A 367 7.52 5.75 -8.21
C PRO A 367 8.51 6.79 -7.66
N ASN A 368 9.33 7.35 -8.54
CA ASN A 368 10.34 8.34 -8.25
C ASN A 368 9.94 9.66 -8.92
N LEU A 369 9.36 10.56 -8.14
CA LEU A 369 8.80 11.83 -8.62
C LEU A 369 9.87 12.69 -9.29
N GLY A 370 11.05 12.83 -8.68
CA GLY A 370 12.12 13.65 -9.21
C GLY A 370 12.84 13.05 -10.41
N ALA A 371 12.81 11.71 -10.55
CA ALA A 371 13.41 11.02 -11.69
C ALA A 371 12.40 10.72 -12.82
N SER A 372 11.12 11.03 -12.66
CA SER A 372 10.04 10.70 -13.60
C SER A 372 10.09 9.23 -14.04
N SER A 373 10.28 8.32 -13.07
CA SER A 373 10.47 6.90 -13.35
C SER A 373 9.87 6.03 -12.26
N ILE A 374 9.74 4.74 -12.55
CA ILE A 374 9.38 3.70 -11.60
C ILE A 374 10.59 2.79 -11.45
N SER A 375 11.08 2.57 -10.22
CA SER A 375 12.03 1.52 -9.91
C SER A 375 11.29 0.22 -9.63
N VAL A 376 11.77 -0.88 -10.19
CA VAL A 376 11.21 -2.23 -10.01
C VAL A 376 12.24 -3.07 -9.27
N TYR A 377 11.79 -3.69 -8.18
CA TYR A 377 12.61 -4.59 -7.38
C TYR A 377 11.92 -5.93 -7.26
N SER A 378 12.71 -7.01 -7.44
CA SER A 378 12.26 -8.35 -7.07
C SER A 378 12.79 -8.72 -5.69
N PHE A 379 12.08 -9.58 -4.97
CA PHE A 379 12.56 -10.20 -3.75
C PHE A 379 11.95 -11.59 -3.57
N ASP A 380 12.74 -12.48 -2.97
CA ASP A 380 12.25 -13.80 -2.58
C ASP A 380 11.46 -13.68 -1.26
N SER A 381 10.27 -14.26 -1.21
CA SER A 381 9.41 -14.29 -0.04
C SER A 381 10.04 -14.99 1.19
N THR A 382 11.19 -15.69 1.02
CA THR A 382 11.90 -16.40 2.10
C THR A 382 13.00 -15.58 2.76
N ASP A 383 13.71 -14.72 2.03
CA ASP A 383 14.82 -13.92 2.55
C ASP A 383 14.55 -12.41 2.58
N GLY A 384 13.60 -11.95 1.74
CA GLY A 384 13.17 -10.56 1.66
C GLY A 384 14.24 -9.60 1.16
N LEU A 385 15.26 -10.10 0.45
CA LEU A 385 16.31 -9.25 -0.11
C LEU A 385 15.85 -8.66 -1.44
N LEU A 386 15.81 -7.32 -1.50
CA LEU A 386 15.49 -6.61 -2.73
C LEU A 386 16.65 -6.68 -3.72
N GLY A 387 16.37 -7.14 -4.92
CA GLY A 387 17.22 -7.00 -6.10
C GLY A 387 16.62 -5.98 -7.07
N LEU A 388 17.43 -5.09 -7.64
CA LEU A 388 16.95 -4.19 -8.69
C LEU A 388 16.71 -5.01 -9.97
N ASP A 389 15.48 -5.00 -10.47
CA ASP A 389 15.09 -5.72 -11.68
C ASP A 389 15.04 -4.76 -12.87
N GLY A 390 16.00 -4.91 -13.76
CA GLY A 390 16.12 -4.06 -14.94
C GLY A 390 16.50 -2.60 -14.63
N GLY A 391 16.34 -1.74 -15.62
CA GLY A 391 16.50 -0.29 -15.45
C GLY A 391 15.19 0.36 -15.01
N PRO A 392 15.23 1.61 -14.51
CA PRO A 392 14.02 2.34 -14.16
C PRO A 392 13.15 2.54 -15.42
N VAL A 393 11.84 2.26 -15.25
CA VAL A 393 10.86 2.49 -16.31
C VAL A 393 10.48 3.97 -16.30
N THR A 394 10.71 4.67 -17.40
CA THR A 394 10.29 6.07 -17.56
C THR A 394 8.75 6.11 -17.62
N THR A 395 8.13 6.99 -16.83
CA THR A 395 6.69 7.21 -16.89
C THR A 395 6.31 8.07 -18.09
N THR A 396 5.17 7.80 -18.70
CA THR A 396 4.68 8.55 -19.86
C THR A 396 4.34 9.99 -19.49
N GLY A 397 3.78 10.22 -18.30
CA GLY A 397 3.28 11.54 -17.87
C GLY A 397 4.22 12.36 -16.98
N GLY A 398 5.44 11.95 -16.70
CA GLY A 398 6.35 12.65 -15.77
C GLY A 398 5.82 12.80 -14.33
N GLN A 399 6.71 12.93 -13.36
CA GLN A 399 6.39 13.14 -11.93
C GLN A 399 5.37 12.14 -11.34
N PRO A 400 5.67 10.83 -11.31
CA PRO A 400 4.78 9.83 -10.73
C PRO A 400 4.65 10.08 -9.21
N ALA A 401 3.42 10.11 -8.71
CA ALA A 401 3.10 10.49 -7.34
C ALA A 401 2.45 9.36 -6.53
N ALA A 402 1.75 8.45 -7.18
CA ALA A 402 1.10 7.32 -6.52
C ALA A 402 1.06 6.10 -7.42
N VAL A 403 1.03 4.92 -6.81
CA VAL A 403 0.95 3.63 -7.52
C VAL A 403 0.01 2.67 -6.82
N ALA A 404 -0.66 1.82 -7.61
CA ALA A 404 -1.42 0.68 -7.14
C ALA A 404 -1.23 -0.49 -8.11
N ALA A 405 -1.18 -1.73 -7.60
CA ALA A 405 -1.06 -2.94 -8.39
C ALA A 405 -2.30 -3.82 -8.27
N LYS A 406 -2.66 -4.49 -9.40
CA LYS A 406 -3.76 -5.46 -9.49
C LYS A 406 -3.22 -6.88 -9.56
#